data_8984e408433790d96e2981795e08e8b3
#
_entry.id   8984e408433790d96e2981795e08e8b3
#
_cell.length_a   1.000
_cell.length_b   1.000
_cell.length_c   1.000
_cell.angle_alpha   90.00
_cell.angle_beta   90.00
_cell.angle_gamma   90.00
#
_symmetry.space_group_name_H-M   'P 1'
#
loop_
_entity.id
_entity.type
_entity.pdbx_description
1 polymer ?
#
loop_
_entity_poly.entity_id
_entity_poly.type
_entity_poly.pdbx_seq_one_letter_code
_entity_poly.pdbx_strand_id
1 'polypeptide(L)'
;MEYKDLLKRMSLRKKISFLGGADFWHTYSDLGLGIPSVMVSDGPNGLRKQEKNKETKENTIKAVCFPSAVALASSWDRDIMKQVGGALADECIAKRISVLLGPGINIKRSPLCGRNFEYYSEDPVLAGEMAASYINGVQEKGIGTSLKHFAANNTELRRMVSDSVVDE
;
A
#
# COMPACT_ATOMS: atom_id res chain seq x y z
N MET A 1 15.25 22.43 5.14
CA MET A 1 14.38 22.73 6.31
C MET A 1 14.23 21.44 7.08
N GLU A 2 14.59 21.43 8.37
CA GLU A 2 14.38 20.23 9.17
C GLU A 2 12.88 20.03 9.45
N TYR A 3 12.42 18.76 9.47
CA TYR A 3 11.02 18.44 9.78
C TYR A 3 10.54 19.01 11.12
N LYS A 4 11.45 19.13 12.11
CA LYS A 4 11.16 19.73 13.42
C LYS A 4 10.74 21.19 13.31
N ASP A 5 11.35 21.97 12.41
CA ASP A 5 11.00 23.37 12.23
C ASP A 5 9.67 23.53 11.50
N LEU A 6 9.39 22.64 10.57
CA LEU A 6 8.08 22.55 9.93
C LEU A 6 6.98 22.28 10.97
N LEU A 7 7.20 21.30 11.86
CA LEU A 7 6.25 20.96 12.92
C LEU A 7 6.02 22.11 13.93
N LYS A 8 7.03 22.93 14.24
CA LYS A 8 6.88 24.12 15.10
C LYS A 8 5.94 25.17 14.48
N ARG A 9 5.92 25.26 13.16
CA ARG A 9 5.07 26.21 12.41
C ARG A 9 3.61 25.76 12.31
N MET A 10 3.31 24.51 12.66
CA MET A 10 1.96 23.97 12.60
C MET A 10 1.21 24.12 13.92
N SER A 11 -0.04 24.57 13.86
CA SER A 11 -0.97 24.48 14.98
C SER A 11 -1.30 23.01 15.28
N LEU A 12 -1.74 22.71 16.49
CA LEU A 12 -2.19 21.35 16.86
C LEU A 12 -3.29 20.85 15.91
N ARG A 13 -4.25 21.69 15.55
CA ARG A 13 -5.32 21.36 14.61
C ARG A 13 -4.78 20.93 13.26
N LYS A 14 -3.77 21.64 12.72
CA LYS A 14 -3.11 21.25 11.47
C LYS A 14 -2.40 19.90 11.59
N LYS A 15 -1.67 19.68 12.67
CA LYS A 15 -1.00 18.38 12.92
C LYS A 15 -2.01 17.23 12.93
N ILE A 16 -3.14 17.42 13.60
CA ILE A 16 -4.22 16.42 13.63
C ILE A 16 -4.79 16.17 12.23
N SER A 17 -4.98 17.22 11.41
CA SER A 17 -5.49 17.06 10.04
C SER A 17 -4.59 16.17 9.17
N PHE A 18 -3.27 16.21 9.37
CA PHE A 18 -2.33 15.35 8.64
C PHE A 18 -2.35 13.88 9.05
N LEU A 19 -3.01 13.52 10.17
CA LEU A 19 -3.23 12.13 10.57
C LEU A 19 -4.41 11.48 9.85
N GLY A 20 -5.21 12.26 9.14
CA GLY A 20 -6.33 11.80 8.32
C GLY A 20 -6.08 12.03 6.84
N GLY A 21 -7.01 11.58 6.01
CA GLY A 21 -7.06 11.90 4.58
C GLY A 21 -7.81 13.20 4.32
N ALA A 22 -7.47 13.90 3.27
CA ALA A 22 -8.30 15.00 2.73
C ALA A 22 -9.56 14.43 2.06
N ASP A 23 -9.40 13.30 1.42
CA ASP A 23 -10.46 12.44 0.90
C ASP A 23 -10.00 10.97 1.01
N PHE A 24 -10.71 10.07 0.31
CA PHE A 24 -10.43 8.63 0.37
C PHE A 24 -9.05 8.24 -0.20
N TRP A 25 -8.50 9.06 -1.09
CA TRP A 25 -7.28 8.75 -1.84
C TRP A 25 -6.17 9.80 -1.72
N HIS A 26 -6.41 10.90 -1.02
CA HIS A 26 -5.43 11.99 -0.94
C HIS A 26 -5.13 12.37 0.50
N THR A 27 -3.86 12.69 0.75
CA THR A 27 -3.44 13.31 1.99
C THR A 27 -3.81 14.78 2.02
N TYR A 28 -3.89 15.36 3.22
CA TYR A 28 -4.00 16.80 3.36
C TYR A 28 -2.78 17.50 2.75
N SER A 29 -3.01 18.73 2.26
CA SER A 29 -1.95 19.61 1.77
C SER A 29 -1.91 20.90 2.58
N ASP A 30 -0.75 21.51 2.65
CA ASP A 30 -0.55 22.87 3.14
C ASP A 30 0.51 23.56 2.28
N LEU A 31 0.04 24.23 1.22
CA LEU A 31 0.94 24.90 0.26
C LEU A 31 1.71 26.04 0.93
N GLY A 32 1.16 26.69 1.97
CA GLY A 32 1.86 27.72 2.75
C GLY A 32 3.05 27.16 3.54
N LEU A 33 3.06 25.88 3.82
CA LEU A 33 4.18 25.15 4.43
C LEU A 33 4.99 24.35 3.42
N GLY A 34 4.64 24.39 2.13
CA GLY A 34 5.30 23.61 1.08
C GLY A 34 4.95 22.13 1.11
N ILE A 35 3.83 21.73 1.71
CA ILE A 35 3.40 20.32 1.80
C ILE A 35 2.33 20.07 0.71
N PRO A 36 2.66 19.31 -0.35
CA PRO A 36 1.70 18.95 -1.38
C PRO A 36 0.71 17.89 -0.91
N SER A 37 -0.42 17.78 -1.59
CA SER A 37 -1.27 16.60 -1.49
C SER A 37 -0.60 15.40 -2.17
N VAL A 38 -0.68 14.25 -1.56
CA VAL A 38 -0.13 12.99 -2.07
C VAL A 38 -1.29 12.05 -2.39
N MET A 39 -1.31 11.53 -3.62
CA MET A 39 -2.27 10.52 -4.01
C MET A 39 -1.77 9.13 -3.62
N VAL A 40 -2.60 8.39 -2.91
CA VAL A 40 -2.39 6.97 -2.59
C VAL A 40 -3.38 6.11 -3.39
N SER A 41 -3.01 4.89 -3.72
CA SER A 41 -3.92 3.95 -4.38
C SER A 41 -3.72 2.54 -3.86
N ASP A 42 -4.81 1.80 -3.74
CA ASP A 42 -4.76 0.36 -3.50
C ASP A 42 -4.32 -0.38 -4.78
N GLY A 43 -3.98 -1.65 -4.62
CA GLY A 43 -3.68 -2.57 -5.71
C GLY A 43 -2.25 -3.07 -5.78
N PRO A 44 -1.76 -3.78 -4.75
CA PRO A 44 -0.39 -4.34 -4.75
C PRO A 44 -0.15 -5.40 -5.83
N ASN A 45 -1.21 -5.94 -6.44
CA ASN A 45 -1.16 -6.90 -7.53
C ASN A 45 -1.84 -6.38 -8.81
N GLY A 46 -2.00 -5.06 -8.91
CA GLY A 46 -2.63 -4.35 -10.02
C GLY A 46 -3.40 -3.14 -9.50
N LEU A 47 -3.14 -1.97 -10.07
CA LEU A 47 -3.68 -0.72 -9.57
C LEU A 47 -5.21 -0.70 -9.50
N ARG A 48 -5.75 -0.18 -8.42
CA ARG A 48 -7.18 0.00 -8.19
C ARG A 48 -7.55 1.47 -8.02
N LYS A 49 -6.99 2.33 -8.87
CA LYS A 49 -7.31 3.74 -8.86
C LYS A 49 -8.78 3.93 -9.28
N GLN A 50 -9.51 4.69 -8.47
CA GLN A 50 -10.90 5.04 -8.76
C GLN A 50 -10.96 6.37 -9.49
N GLU A 51 -11.61 6.38 -10.64
CA GLU A 51 -12.00 7.59 -11.37
C GLU A 51 -13.44 7.41 -11.84
N LYS A 52 -14.28 8.40 -11.61
CA LYS A 52 -15.65 8.38 -12.14
C LYS A 52 -15.61 8.56 -13.64
N ASN A 53 -15.84 7.49 -14.38
CA ASN A 53 -16.08 7.58 -15.80
C ASN A 53 -17.57 7.93 -16.04
N LYS A 54 -17.82 9.10 -16.66
CA LYS A 54 -19.16 9.58 -16.93
C LYS A 54 -19.88 8.78 -18.02
N GLU A 55 -19.12 8.12 -18.91
CA GLU A 55 -19.66 7.40 -20.07
C GLU A 55 -19.95 5.93 -19.73
N THR A 56 -19.02 5.24 -19.06
CA THR A 56 -19.14 3.81 -18.78
C THR A 56 -19.75 3.50 -17.41
N LYS A 57 -19.91 4.49 -16.53
CA LYS A 57 -20.28 4.33 -15.11
C LYS A 57 -19.29 3.47 -14.30
N GLU A 58 -18.16 3.10 -14.89
CA GLU A 58 -17.09 2.40 -14.19
C GLU A 58 -16.38 3.37 -13.24
N ASN A 59 -16.13 2.89 -12.03
CA ASN A 59 -15.45 3.67 -11.00
C ASN A 59 -13.96 3.34 -10.88
N THR A 60 -13.41 2.53 -11.79
CA THR A 60 -12.01 2.12 -11.76
C THR A 60 -11.37 2.30 -13.13
N ILE A 61 -10.11 2.69 -13.15
CA ILE A 61 -9.31 2.71 -14.38
C ILE A 61 -8.85 1.30 -14.74
N LYS A 62 -8.63 1.07 -16.04
CA LYS A 62 -7.99 -0.16 -16.51
C LYS A 62 -6.52 -0.17 -16.06
N ALA A 63 -6.07 -1.30 -15.55
CA ALA A 63 -4.71 -1.54 -15.10
C ALA A 63 -4.31 -3.00 -15.40
N VAL A 64 -3.01 -3.29 -15.39
CA VAL A 64 -2.50 -4.65 -15.52
C VAL A 64 -2.85 -5.45 -14.27
N CYS A 65 -3.34 -6.66 -14.45
CA CYS A 65 -3.52 -7.63 -13.39
C CYS A 65 -2.26 -8.51 -13.29
N PHE A 66 -1.43 -8.25 -12.29
CA PHE A 66 -0.27 -9.08 -11.99
C PHE A 66 -0.70 -10.35 -11.24
N PRO A 67 0.15 -11.38 -11.21
CA PRO A 67 -0.13 -12.56 -10.39
C PRO A 67 -0.38 -12.19 -8.93
N SER A 68 -1.19 -12.98 -8.24
CA SER A 68 -1.47 -12.74 -6.81
C SER A 68 -0.18 -12.85 -5.97
N ALA A 69 -0.17 -12.24 -4.79
CA ALA A 69 0.99 -12.27 -3.91
C ALA A 69 1.43 -13.71 -3.57
N VAL A 70 0.47 -14.60 -3.35
CA VAL A 70 0.77 -16.01 -3.08
C VAL A 70 1.43 -16.71 -4.28
N ALA A 71 1.00 -16.40 -5.51
CA ALA A 71 1.59 -16.98 -6.71
C ALA A 71 3.02 -16.46 -6.93
N LEU A 72 3.24 -15.16 -6.75
CA LEU A 72 4.57 -14.55 -6.83
C LEU A 72 5.52 -15.12 -5.77
N ALA A 73 5.07 -15.24 -4.52
CA ALA A 73 5.90 -15.78 -3.45
C ALA A 73 6.26 -17.26 -3.66
N SER A 74 5.41 -18.02 -4.35
CA SER A 74 5.69 -19.43 -4.68
C SER A 74 6.85 -19.61 -5.66
N SER A 75 7.29 -18.55 -6.33
CA SER A 75 8.49 -18.58 -7.17
C SER A 75 9.79 -18.64 -6.36
N TRP A 76 9.79 -18.16 -5.12
CA TRP A 76 10.97 -17.96 -4.27
C TRP A 76 12.04 -17.08 -4.92
N ASP A 77 11.63 -16.27 -5.93
CA ASP A 77 12.52 -15.47 -6.76
C ASP A 77 12.39 -13.98 -6.43
N ARG A 78 13.41 -13.44 -5.78
CA ARG A 78 13.47 -12.02 -5.40
C ARG A 78 13.61 -11.09 -6.59
N ASP A 79 14.22 -11.54 -7.68
CA ASP A 79 14.40 -10.71 -8.88
C ASP A 79 13.07 -10.54 -9.62
N ILE A 80 12.25 -11.58 -9.68
CA ILE A 80 10.87 -11.47 -10.19
C ILE A 80 10.07 -10.49 -9.34
N MET A 81 10.18 -10.57 -8.02
CA MET A 81 9.48 -9.65 -7.12
C MET A 81 9.89 -8.19 -7.37
N LYS A 82 11.19 -7.95 -7.55
CA LYS A 82 11.71 -6.60 -7.86
C LYS A 82 11.21 -6.11 -9.22
N GLN A 83 11.17 -6.95 -10.23
CA GLN A 83 10.67 -6.62 -11.56
C GLN A 83 9.18 -6.28 -11.53
N VAL A 84 8.36 -7.05 -10.82
CA VAL A 84 6.93 -6.77 -10.63
C VAL A 84 6.72 -5.44 -9.91
N GLY A 85 7.49 -5.19 -8.84
CA GLY A 85 7.47 -3.91 -8.14
C GLY A 85 7.79 -2.73 -9.08
N GLY A 86 8.82 -2.87 -9.90
CA GLY A 86 9.20 -1.87 -10.90
C GLY A 86 8.12 -1.63 -11.96
N ALA A 87 7.48 -2.68 -12.46
CA ALA A 87 6.40 -2.56 -13.43
C ALA A 87 5.15 -1.87 -12.83
N LEU A 88 4.81 -2.18 -11.59
CA LEU A 88 3.74 -1.48 -10.87
C LEU A 88 4.05 0.00 -10.64
N ALA A 89 5.32 0.32 -10.36
CA ALA A 89 5.75 1.71 -10.22
C ALA A 89 5.60 2.49 -11.55
N ASP A 90 5.89 1.88 -12.69
CA ASP A 90 5.66 2.51 -14.01
C ASP A 90 4.17 2.83 -14.21
N GLU A 91 3.28 1.92 -13.83
CA GLU A 91 1.84 2.18 -13.85
C GLU A 91 1.45 3.30 -12.89
N CYS A 92 2.03 3.33 -11.67
CA CYS A 92 1.80 4.41 -10.70
C CYS A 92 2.18 5.77 -11.29
N ILE A 93 3.35 5.86 -11.92
CA ILE A 93 3.82 7.10 -12.58
C ILE A 93 2.85 7.50 -13.69
N ALA A 94 2.49 6.58 -14.58
CA ALA A 94 1.56 6.84 -15.68
C ALA A 94 0.18 7.31 -15.19
N LYS A 95 -0.24 6.87 -14.01
CA LYS A 95 -1.53 7.21 -13.39
C LYS A 95 -1.44 8.30 -12.32
N ARG A 96 -0.27 8.93 -12.15
CA ARG A 96 -0.01 10.00 -11.15
C ARG A 96 -0.35 9.58 -9.72
N ILE A 97 0.03 8.37 -9.35
CA ILE A 97 -0.06 7.82 -8.00
C ILE A 97 1.31 7.99 -7.35
N SER A 98 1.34 8.54 -6.15
CA SER A 98 2.59 8.79 -5.43
C SER A 98 2.95 7.69 -4.44
N VAL A 99 1.95 7.01 -3.89
CA VAL A 99 2.15 5.90 -2.94
C VAL A 99 1.23 4.74 -3.28
N LEU A 100 1.82 3.56 -3.44
CA LEU A 100 1.09 2.31 -3.59
C LEU A 100 0.84 1.70 -2.21
N LEU A 101 -0.43 1.39 -1.91
CA LEU A 101 -0.84 0.73 -0.66
C LEU A 101 -0.54 -0.78 -0.74
N GLY A 102 0.68 -1.11 -0.49
CA GLY A 102 1.23 -2.47 -0.55
C GLY A 102 2.74 -2.48 -0.30
N PRO A 103 3.32 -3.67 -0.20
CA PRO A 103 2.68 -4.98 -0.27
C PRO A 103 1.96 -5.39 1.01
N GLY A 104 1.09 -6.40 0.92
CA GLY A 104 0.49 -7.08 2.06
C GLY A 104 1.40 -8.20 2.57
N ILE A 105 1.74 -8.19 3.87
CA ILE A 105 2.69 -9.15 4.46
C ILE A 105 2.17 -9.89 5.70
N ASN A 106 0.89 -9.78 6.00
CA ASN A 106 0.37 -10.51 7.15
C ASN A 106 0.63 -12.01 6.99
N ILE A 107 1.01 -12.65 8.08
CA ILE A 107 1.33 -14.07 8.10
C ILE A 107 0.06 -14.89 7.95
N LYS A 108 0.07 -15.89 7.06
CA LYS A 108 -1.06 -16.79 6.81
C LYS A 108 -1.20 -17.81 7.93
N ARG A 109 -1.85 -17.43 9.02
CA ARG A 109 -2.07 -18.30 10.17
C ARG A 109 -3.21 -19.29 9.99
N SER A 110 -4.20 -18.91 9.17
CA SER A 110 -5.35 -19.77 8.88
C SER A 110 -5.57 -19.85 7.37
N PRO A 111 -5.78 -21.05 6.81
CA PRO A 111 -6.10 -21.21 5.40
C PRO A 111 -7.48 -20.62 5.04
N LEU A 112 -8.33 -20.39 6.03
CA LEU A 112 -9.67 -19.84 5.84
C LEU A 112 -9.71 -18.31 5.79
N CYS A 113 -8.57 -17.62 5.94
CA CYS A 113 -8.56 -16.16 5.80
C CYS A 113 -8.83 -15.75 4.36
N GLY A 114 -9.92 -15.02 4.13
CA GLY A 114 -10.37 -14.60 2.80
C GLY A 114 -9.41 -13.66 2.06
N ARG A 115 -8.37 -13.15 2.73
CA ARG A 115 -7.35 -12.28 2.15
C ARG A 115 -5.99 -12.94 1.95
N ASN A 116 -5.89 -14.26 2.11
CA ASN A 116 -4.64 -15.00 1.90
C ASN A 116 -4.05 -14.83 0.48
N PHE A 117 -4.86 -14.55 -0.53
CA PHE A 117 -4.41 -14.34 -1.90
C PHE A 117 -3.47 -13.13 -2.04
N GLU A 118 -3.61 -12.12 -1.18
CA GLU A 118 -2.81 -10.89 -1.23
C GLU A 118 -1.60 -10.90 -0.28
N TYR A 119 -1.39 -11.98 0.47
CA TYR A 119 -0.26 -12.17 1.37
C TYR A 119 0.72 -13.21 0.83
N TYR A 120 2.00 -13.05 1.14
CA TYR A 120 3.04 -13.88 0.54
C TYR A 120 3.11 -15.28 1.14
N SER A 121 3.30 -15.42 2.46
CA SER A 121 3.60 -16.71 3.09
C SER A 121 3.08 -16.81 4.52
N GLU A 122 3.09 -18.03 5.04
CA GLU A 122 3.02 -18.34 6.48
C GLU A 122 4.39 -18.20 7.15
N ASP A 123 5.47 -18.31 6.36
CA ASP A 123 6.84 -18.11 6.83
C ASP A 123 7.20 -16.62 6.81
N PRO A 124 7.54 -16.03 7.98
CA PRO A 124 7.90 -14.63 8.08
C PRO A 124 9.19 -14.26 7.34
N VAL A 125 10.15 -15.19 7.22
CA VAL A 125 11.41 -14.94 6.51
C VAL A 125 11.13 -14.80 5.01
N LEU A 126 10.39 -15.75 4.43
CA LEU A 126 10.00 -15.68 3.02
C LEU A 126 9.15 -14.44 2.73
N ALA A 127 8.17 -14.16 3.58
CA ALA A 127 7.33 -12.97 3.42
C ALA A 127 8.14 -11.68 3.46
N GLY A 128 9.09 -11.57 4.39
CA GLY A 128 9.97 -10.40 4.53
C GLY A 128 10.89 -10.20 3.34
N GLU A 129 11.57 -11.24 2.87
CA GLU A 129 12.51 -11.18 1.74
C GLU A 129 11.81 -10.80 0.43
N MET A 130 10.64 -11.42 0.17
CA MET A 130 9.85 -11.12 -1.01
C MET A 130 9.29 -9.69 -0.98
N ALA A 131 8.81 -9.26 0.20
CA ALA A 131 8.31 -7.90 0.37
C ALA A 131 9.42 -6.85 0.20
N ALA A 132 10.59 -7.07 0.78
CA ALA A 132 11.72 -6.15 0.63
C ALA A 132 12.12 -5.98 -0.84
N SER A 133 12.18 -7.06 -1.61
CA SER A 133 12.49 -7.00 -3.03
C SER A 133 11.43 -6.24 -3.84
N TYR A 134 10.16 -6.51 -3.57
CA TYR A 134 9.05 -5.78 -4.18
C TYR A 134 9.12 -4.27 -3.86
N ILE A 135 9.32 -3.91 -2.59
CA ILE A 135 9.43 -2.52 -2.15
C ILE A 135 10.59 -1.82 -2.84
N ASN A 136 11.74 -2.47 -2.91
CA ASN A 136 12.91 -1.92 -3.62
C ASN A 136 12.58 -1.64 -5.09
N GLY A 137 11.91 -2.57 -5.78
CA GLY A 137 11.50 -2.37 -7.17
C GLY A 137 10.55 -1.17 -7.36
N VAL A 138 9.63 -0.96 -6.44
CA VAL A 138 8.71 0.19 -6.47
C VAL A 138 9.45 1.49 -6.16
N GLN A 139 10.25 1.50 -5.09
CA GLN A 139 10.88 2.72 -4.57
C GLN A 139 12.05 3.21 -5.44
N GLU A 140 12.75 2.34 -6.14
CA GLU A 140 13.79 2.73 -7.11
C GLU A 140 13.27 3.65 -8.21
N LYS A 141 11.97 3.62 -8.49
CA LYS A 141 11.30 4.51 -9.45
C LYS A 141 10.64 5.75 -8.82
N GLY A 142 10.88 5.99 -7.55
CA GLY A 142 10.38 7.17 -6.83
C GLY A 142 8.93 7.07 -6.35
N ILE A 143 8.31 5.90 -6.39
CA ILE A 143 6.97 5.67 -5.85
C ILE A 143 7.09 5.16 -4.41
N GLY A 144 6.33 5.75 -3.50
CA GLY A 144 6.26 5.28 -2.13
C GLY A 144 5.47 3.98 -1.98
N THR A 145 5.77 3.22 -0.94
CA THR A 145 5.04 2.01 -0.56
C THR A 145 4.45 2.14 0.83
N SER A 146 3.32 1.51 1.07
CA SER A 146 2.72 1.39 2.40
C SER A 146 2.56 -0.08 2.73
N LEU A 147 3.54 -0.60 3.46
CA LEU A 147 3.53 -1.98 3.95
C LEU A 147 2.30 -2.21 4.83
N LYS A 148 1.52 -3.25 4.55
CA LYS A 148 0.24 -3.48 5.21
C LYS A 148 0.04 -4.95 5.61
N HIS A 149 -0.77 -5.26 6.59
CA HIS A 149 -1.57 -4.33 7.41
C HIS A 149 -0.99 -4.32 8.83
N PHE A 150 -0.54 -3.24 9.31
CA PHE A 150 -0.05 -3.14 10.67
C PHE A 150 -1.24 -2.92 11.62
N ALA A 151 -1.55 -3.93 12.48
CA ALA A 151 -0.90 -5.24 12.52
C ALA A 151 -1.92 -6.37 12.63
N ALA A 152 -1.45 -7.60 12.35
CA ALA A 152 -2.17 -8.84 12.65
C ALA A 152 -3.51 -9.03 11.90
N ASN A 153 -3.63 -8.56 10.66
CA ASN A 153 -4.82 -8.80 9.83
C ASN A 153 -4.81 -10.22 9.24
N ASN A 154 -4.89 -11.23 10.10
CA ASN A 154 -4.75 -12.64 9.75
C ASN A 154 -6.09 -13.36 9.67
N THR A 155 -7.18 -12.66 9.96
CA THR A 155 -8.54 -13.21 9.95
C THR A 155 -9.53 -12.16 9.45
N GLU A 156 -10.47 -12.59 8.59
CA GLU A 156 -11.51 -11.71 8.05
C GLU A 156 -12.87 -11.94 8.70
N LEU A 157 -13.05 -13.10 9.35
CA LEU A 157 -14.30 -13.40 10.03
C LEU A 157 -14.52 -12.40 11.18
N ARG A 158 -15.62 -11.65 11.08
CA ARG A 158 -15.98 -10.61 12.06
C ARG A 158 -14.88 -9.56 12.30
N ARG A 159 -14.09 -9.21 11.28
CA ARG A 159 -12.91 -8.33 11.43
C ARG A 159 -13.20 -6.99 12.10
N MET A 160 -14.45 -6.51 12.07
CA MET A 160 -14.84 -5.24 12.69
C MET A 160 -15.09 -5.35 14.21
N VAL A 161 -15.09 -6.57 14.75
CA VAL A 161 -15.35 -6.85 16.18
C VAL A 161 -14.37 -7.86 16.77
N SER A 162 -13.49 -8.43 15.93
CA SER A 162 -12.44 -9.34 16.39
C SER A 162 -11.31 -8.54 17.05
N ASP A 163 -10.78 -9.07 18.13
CA ASP A 163 -9.58 -8.58 18.78
C ASP A 163 -8.41 -9.53 18.49
N SER A 164 -7.27 -8.95 18.10
CA SER A 164 -6.03 -9.71 17.88
C SER A 164 -5.07 -9.42 19.03
N VAL A 165 -5.06 -10.31 19.99
CA VAL A 165 -4.14 -10.22 21.14
C VAL A 165 -2.75 -10.65 20.66
N VAL A 166 -1.79 -9.75 20.79
CA VAL A 166 -0.39 -9.96 20.41
C VAL A 166 0.48 -9.63 21.61
N ASP A 167 1.35 -10.55 21.98
CA ASP A 167 2.33 -10.33 23.06
C ASP A 167 3.41 -9.34 22.60
N GLU A 168 4.01 -8.60 23.56
CA GLU A 168 5.10 -7.65 23.30
C GLU A 168 6.43 -8.34 22.96
#